data_9793037cae4d62c024879276b763126c
#
_entry.id   9793037cae4d62c024879276b763126c
#
_cell.length_a   1.000
_cell.length_b   1.000
_cell.length_c   1.000
_cell.angle_alpha   90.00
_cell.angle_beta   90.00
_cell.angle_gamma   90.00
#
_symmetry.space_group_name_H-M   'P 1'
#
loop_
_entity.id
_entity.type
_entity.pdbx_description
1 polymer ?
#
loop_
_entity_poly.entity_id
_entity_poly.type
_entity_poly.pdbx_seq_one_letter_code
_entity_poly.pdbx_strand_id
1 'polypeptide(L)'
;MGGAEYMKSIKKYETIINEALRSALEYDTPEGQINEFISFFGKHIGSDRIYIFEDDEEHHVTNNTYEWCAEGITPQIEHLQGVNMEVID
;
A
#
# COMPACT_ATOMS: atom_id res chain seq x y z
N MET A 1 -18.94 14.51 15.44
CA MET A 1 -17.72 14.45 14.70
C MET A 1 -17.52 15.66 13.82
N GLY A 2 -16.47 16.36 14.02
CA GLY A 2 -16.23 17.60 13.31
C GLY A 2 -15.48 17.40 12.01
N GLY A 3 -15.78 18.20 10.99
CA GLY A 3 -15.00 18.26 9.77
C GLY A 3 -13.55 18.62 10.04
N ALA A 4 -13.28 19.34 11.12
CA ALA A 4 -11.92 19.72 11.48
C ALA A 4 -11.02 18.53 11.81
N GLU A 5 -11.55 17.50 12.48
CA GLU A 5 -10.77 16.30 12.78
C GLU A 5 -10.47 15.50 11.53
N TYR A 6 -11.44 15.40 10.63
CA TYR A 6 -11.25 14.74 9.35
C TYR A 6 -10.17 15.42 8.52
N MET A 7 -10.21 16.74 8.46
CA MET A 7 -9.21 17.52 7.71
C MET A 7 -7.81 17.42 8.31
N LYS A 8 -7.69 17.33 9.62
CA LYS A 8 -6.38 17.13 10.27
C LYS A 8 -5.80 15.77 9.90
N SER A 9 -6.64 14.73 9.85
CA SER A 9 -6.20 13.40 9.46
C SER A 9 -5.72 13.37 8.01
N ILE A 10 -6.44 14.01 7.10
CA ILE A 10 -6.04 14.10 5.69
C ILE A 10 -4.70 14.81 5.57
N LYS A 11 -4.51 15.94 6.26
CA LYS A 11 -3.25 16.69 6.21
C LYS A 11 -2.07 15.86 6.73
N LYS A 12 -2.29 15.08 7.78
CA LYS A 12 -1.25 14.20 8.33
C LYS A 12 -0.80 13.20 7.29
N TYR A 13 -1.76 12.52 6.65
CA TYR A 13 -1.42 11.53 5.63
C TYR A 13 -0.83 12.16 4.39
N GLU A 14 -1.30 13.35 4.02
CA GLU A 14 -0.74 14.08 2.88
C GLU A 14 0.75 14.34 3.06
N THR A 15 1.18 14.77 4.25
CA THR A 15 2.59 15.01 4.53
C THR A 15 3.39 13.71 4.41
N ILE A 16 2.89 12.62 5.00
CA ILE A 16 3.56 11.33 4.94
C ILE A 16 3.64 10.84 3.49
N ILE A 17 2.56 10.98 2.73
CA ILE A 17 2.53 10.58 1.32
C ILE A 17 3.57 11.36 0.51
N ASN A 18 3.66 12.66 0.73
CA ASN A 18 4.63 13.49 0.02
C ASN A 18 6.07 13.09 0.33
N GLU A 19 6.36 12.78 1.59
CA GLU A 19 7.69 12.31 1.98
C GLU A 19 7.98 10.93 1.40
N ALA A 20 6.99 10.04 1.39
CA ALA A 20 7.12 8.72 0.80
C ALA A 20 7.41 8.81 -0.70
N LEU A 21 6.73 9.72 -1.40
CA LEU A 21 6.97 9.95 -2.83
C LEU A 21 8.39 10.43 -3.09
N ARG A 22 8.90 11.35 -2.28
CA ARG A 22 10.28 11.82 -2.43
C ARG A 22 11.28 10.68 -2.24
N SER A 23 11.07 9.86 -1.23
CA SER A 23 11.92 8.71 -0.97
C SER A 23 11.89 7.73 -2.14
N ALA A 24 10.70 7.49 -2.68
CA ALA A 24 10.50 6.59 -3.82
C ALA A 24 11.24 7.07 -5.06
N LEU A 25 11.28 8.40 -5.28
CA LEU A 25 11.90 8.97 -6.47
C LEU A 25 13.42 8.77 -6.53
N GLU A 26 14.04 8.35 -5.44
CA GLU A 26 15.47 8.02 -5.43
C GLU A 26 15.76 6.69 -6.10
N TYR A 27 14.75 5.88 -6.39
CA TYR A 27 14.90 4.58 -7.01
C TYR A 27 14.66 4.68 -8.50
N ASP A 28 15.39 3.85 -9.26
CA ASP A 28 15.43 3.92 -10.73
C ASP A 28 14.34 3.09 -11.41
N THR A 29 13.71 2.15 -10.71
CA THR A 29 12.73 1.26 -11.31
C THR A 29 11.35 1.47 -10.71
N PRO A 30 10.27 1.22 -11.49
CA PRO A 30 8.92 1.29 -10.94
C PRO A 30 8.70 0.39 -9.74
N GLU A 31 9.22 -0.83 -9.77
CA GLU A 31 9.11 -1.76 -8.65
C GLU A 31 9.79 -1.22 -7.40
N GLY A 32 11.00 -0.68 -7.57
CA GLY A 32 11.73 -0.08 -6.45
C GLY A 32 11.01 1.12 -5.87
N GLN A 33 10.43 1.94 -6.74
CA GLN A 33 9.68 3.12 -6.32
C GLN A 33 8.42 2.73 -5.53
N ILE A 34 7.67 1.76 -6.00
CA ILE A 34 6.45 1.30 -5.33
C ILE A 34 6.81 0.65 -3.98
N ASN A 35 7.82 -0.20 -3.96
CA ASN A 35 8.23 -0.87 -2.73
C ASN A 35 8.72 0.13 -1.68
N GLU A 36 9.49 1.14 -2.10
CA GLU A 36 9.93 2.18 -1.18
C GLU A 36 8.77 3.00 -0.66
N PHE A 37 7.83 3.36 -1.54
CA PHE A 37 6.65 4.14 -1.15
C PHE A 37 5.86 3.41 -0.06
N ILE A 38 5.50 2.15 -0.29
CA ILE A 38 4.67 1.42 0.67
C ILE A 38 5.42 1.13 1.97
N SER A 39 6.73 0.91 1.90
CA SER A 39 7.57 0.70 3.08
C SER A 39 7.62 1.96 3.94
N PHE A 40 7.90 3.10 3.32
CA PHE A 40 7.97 4.38 4.01
C PHE A 40 6.62 4.71 4.64
N PHE A 41 5.57 4.63 3.84
CA PHE A 41 4.22 4.95 4.31
C PHE A 41 3.79 4.03 5.44
N GLY A 42 4.00 2.71 5.28
CA GLY A 42 3.63 1.73 6.29
C GLY A 42 4.32 1.96 7.63
N LYS A 43 5.61 2.24 7.60
CA LYS A 43 6.38 2.52 8.83
C LYS A 43 5.87 3.77 9.53
N HIS A 44 5.55 4.81 8.77
CA HIS A 44 5.19 6.10 9.36
C HIS A 44 3.75 6.15 9.88
N ILE A 45 2.85 5.33 9.32
CA ILE A 45 1.48 5.24 9.87
C ILE A 45 1.33 4.12 10.90
N GLY A 46 2.39 3.34 11.14
CA GLY A 46 2.34 2.25 12.11
C GLY A 46 1.51 1.07 11.67
N SER A 47 1.43 0.82 10.38
CA SER A 47 0.69 -0.31 9.84
C SER A 47 1.48 -1.61 9.99
N ASP A 48 0.78 -2.74 10.13
CA ASP A 48 1.41 -4.05 10.11
C ASP A 48 1.70 -4.51 8.68
N ARG A 49 0.85 -4.13 7.73
CA ARG A 49 0.95 -4.52 6.33
C ARG A 49 0.38 -3.46 5.43
N ILE A 50 0.90 -3.42 4.21
CA ILE A 50 0.30 -2.67 3.12
C ILE A 50 0.31 -3.57 1.91
N TYR A 51 -0.83 -3.66 1.22
CA TYR A 51 -0.99 -4.43 0.00
C TYR A 51 -1.28 -3.51 -1.16
N ILE A 52 -0.82 -3.91 -2.33
CA ILE A 52 -1.30 -3.35 -3.60
C ILE A 52 -1.83 -4.52 -4.41
N PHE A 53 -3.08 -4.39 -4.84
CA PHE A 53 -3.71 -5.37 -5.70
C PHE A 53 -3.91 -4.77 -7.08
N GLU A 54 -3.64 -5.57 -8.09
CA GLU A 54 -3.93 -5.20 -9.48
C GLU A 54 -5.00 -6.13 -10.01
N ASP A 55 -6.04 -5.54 -10.59
CA ASP A 55 -7.18 -6.28 -11.10
C ASP A 55 -6.90 -6.82 -12.49
N ASP A 56 -7.29 -8.07 -12.69
CA ASP A 56 -7.32 -8.70 -14.00
C ASP A 56 -8.78 -8.79 -14.42
N GLU A 57 -9.23 -7.80 -15.18
CA GLU A 57 -10.63 -7.68 -15.60
C GLU A 57 -11.07 -8.85 -16.49
N GLU A 58 -10.16 -9.35 -17.31
CA GLU A 58 -10.46 -10.45 -18.24
C GLU A 58 -10.82 -11.72 -17.48
N HIS A 59 -10.13 -12.00 -16.38
CA HIS A 59 -10.34 -13.22 -15.60
C HIS A 59 -11.16 -13.01 -14.35
N HIS A 60 -11.63 -11.77 -14.07
CA HIS A 60 -12.39 -11.41 -12.87
C HIS A 60 -11.66 -11.77 -11.58
N VAL A 61 -10.34 -11.60 -11.57
CA VAL A 61 -9.52 -11.86 -10.39
C VAL A 61 -8.66 -10.65 -10.09
N THR A 62 -8.15 -10.61 -8.87
CA THR A 62 -7.18 -9.62 -8.47
C THR A 62 -5.97 -10.34 -7.88
N ASN A 63 -4.80 -9.74 -8.04
CA ASN A 63 -3.55 -10.28 -7.56
C ASN A 63 -2.89 -9.30 -6.62
N ASN A 64 -2.33 -9.81 -5.53
CA ASN A 64 -1.48 -9.02 -4.66
C ASN A 64 -0.12 -8.89 -5.36
N THR A 65 0.15 -7.74 -5.95
CA THR A 65 1.37 -7.52 -6.73
C THR A 65 2.49 -6.93 -5.91
N TYR A 66 2.16 -6.22 -4.84
CA TYR A 66 3.16 -5.66 -3.92
C TYR A 66 2.66 -5.82 -2.50
N GLU A 67 3.59 -6.11 -1.60
CA GLU A 67 3.28 -6.21 -0.19
C GLU A 67 4.44 -5.67 0.63
N TRP A 68 4.12 -4.89 1.65
CA TRP A 68 5.07 -4.53 2.70
C TRP A 68 4.55 -5.06 4.02
N CYS A 69 5.44 -5.65 4.81
CA CYS A 69 5.12 -6.14 6.14
C CYS A 69 6.05 -5.53 7.16
N ALA A 70 5.52 -5.16 8.32
CA ALA A 70 6.33 -4.76 9.46
C ALA A 70 7.14 -5.97 9.95
N GLU A 71 8.19 -5.70 10.70
CA GLU A 71 9.02 -6.78 11.27
C GLU A 71 8.17 -7.74 12.08
N GLY A 72 8.35 -9.02 11.86
CA GLY A 72 7.61 -10.07 12.56
C GLY A 72 6.27 -10.43 11.96
N ILE A 73 5.83 -9.73 10.92
CA ILE A 73 4.57 -10.01 10.25
C ILE A 73 4.83 -10.91 9.04
N THR A 74 4.10 -12.01 8.95
CA THR A 74 4.28 -12.99 7.88
C THR A 74 3.68 -12.48 6.57
N PRO A 75 4.46 -12.48 5.46
CA PRO A 75 3.95 -12.11 4.14
C PRO A 75 2.84 -13.05 3.64
N GLN A 76 1.90 -12.50 2.90
CA GLN A 76 0.78 -13.22 2.31
C GLN A 76 0.74 -13.15 0.79
N ILE A 77 1.73 -12.50 0.18
CA ILE A 77 1.71 -12.23 -1.26
C ILE A 77 1.54 -13.50 -2.11
N GLU A 78 2.17 -14.61 -1.70
CA GLU A 78 2.07 -15.88 -2.44
C GLU A 78 0.70 -16.51 -2.33
N HIS A 79 -0.07 -16.17 -1.31
CA HIS A 79 -1.39 -16.74 -1.05
C HIS A 79 -2.54 -15.90 -1.61
N LEU A 80 -2.24 -14.68 -2.07
CA LEU A 80 -3.26 -13.73 -2.51
C LEU A 80 -3.18 -13.48 -4.01
N GLN A 81 -2.97 -14.55 -4.78
CA GLN A 81 -2.90 -14.51 -6.23
C GLN A 81 -4.19 -15.08 -6.84
N GLY A 82 -4.67 -14.45 -7.91
CA GLY A 82 -5.85 -14.91 -8.61
C GLY A 82 -7.11 -14.93 -7.76
N VAL A 83 -7.22 -14.01 -6.81
CA VAL A 83 -8.36 -13.96 -5.89
C VAL A 83 -9.58 -13.46 -6.64
N ASN A 84 -10.71 -14.16 -6.46
CA ASN A 84 -11.96 -13.76 -7.09
C ASN A 84 -12.40 -12.40 -6.54
N MET A 85 -12.65 -11.44 -7.43
CA MET A 85 -13.03 -10.09 -7.04
C MET A 85 -14.31 -10.03 -6.21
N GLU A 86 -15.23 -10.96 -6.41
CA GLU A 86 -16.48 -11.00 -5.66
C GLU A 86 -16.25 -11.31 -4.18
N VAL A 87 -15.16 -11.99 -3.86
CA VAL A 87 -14.81 -12.35 -2.48
C VAL A 87 -14.21 -11.18 -1.73
N ILE A 88 -13.54 -10.28 -2.44
CA ILE A 88 -12.81 -9.16 -1.83
C ILE A 88 -13.74 -8.01 -1.47
N ASP A 89 -14.82 -7.85 -2.18
CA ASP A 89 -15.81 -6.81 -1.87
C ASP A 89 -16.45 -7.02 -0.48
#